data_60bb74e15e6d4bf304c957d62b5e9b78
#
_entry.id   60bb74e15e6d4bf304c957d62b5e9b78
#
_cell.length_a   1.000
_cell.length_b   1.000
_cell.length_c   1.000
_cell.angle_alpha   90.00
_cell.angle_beta   90.00
_cell.angle_gamma   90.00
#
_symmetry.space_group_name_H-M   'P 1'
#
loop_
_entity.id
_entity.type
_entity.pdbx_description
1 polymer ?
#
loop_
_entity_poly.entity_id
_entity_poly.type
_entity_poly.pdbx_seq_one_letter_code
_entity_poly.pdbx_strand_id
1 'polypeptide(L)'
;CKMTRKRTMYVWAMRALLWLAAGITAALTLFLVGYVLLRGVPNLSWEFISTKPSYLSGSIGILPDILNTVYIVIATLLIVIPLGVGAAVYLTEYATNKRIVGVIEYAAEALSGIPSIIYGLGGMLMFSNHFGTCLMAGALTLAIMNLPTIMRNTQESLKTVPQSYREGAFGLGAGKWRVIRT
;
A
#
# COMPACT_ATOMS: atom_id res chain seq x y z
N CYS A 1 -21.62 12.66 37.85
CA CYS A 1 -22.77 12.86 36.96
C CYS A 1 -23.49 11.54 36.77
N LYS A 2 -24.69 11.33 37.43
CA LYS A 2 -25.47 10.08 37.30
C LYS A 2 -26.05 9.99 35.91
N MET A 3 -25.57 9.05 35.11
CA MET A 3 -26.14 8.77 33.78
C MET A 3 -27.58 8.30 33.94
N THR A 4 -28.51 8.91 33.23
CA THR A 4 -29.92 8.55 33.21
C THR A 4 -30.09 7.10 32.76
N ARG A 5 -30.92 6.29 33.42
CA ARG A 5 -31.13 4.86 33.15
C ARG A 5 -31.38 4.53 31.66
N LYS A 6 -32.04 5.42 30.92
CA LYS A 6 -32.25 5.33 29.48
C LYS A 6 -30.91 5.42 28.68
N ARG A 7 -29.99 6.28 29.10
CA ARG A 7 -28.68 6.45 28.44
C ARG A 7 -27.78 5.25 28.67
N THR A 8 -27.84 4.64 29.86
CA THR A 8 -27.07 3.41 30.13
C THR A 8 -27.58 2.24 29.30
N MET A 9 -28.92 2.10 29.17
CA MET A 9 -29.52 1.05 28.33
C MET A 9 -29.18 1.21 26.85
N TYR A 10 -29.18 2.44 26.34
CA TYR A 10 -28.74 2.75 24.98
C TYR A 10 -27.25 2.38 24.72
N VAL A 11 -26.38 2.74 25.67
CA VAL A 11 -24.94 2.40 25.56
C VAL A 11 -24.73 0.88 25.57
N TRP A 12 -25.48 0.15 26.41
CA TRP A 12 -25.39 -1.32 26.42
C TRP A 12 -25.92 -1.95 25.13
N ALA A 13 -27.04 -1.46 24.60
CA ALA A 13 -27.57 -1.93 23.32
C ALA A 13 -26.60 -1.68 22.15
N MET A 14 -26.00 -0.47 22.11
CA MET A 14 -24.98 -0.15 21.09
C MET A 14 -23.73 -1.02 21.21
N ARG A 15 -23.26 -1.28 22.44
CA ARG A 15 -22.14 -2.19 22.66
C ARG A 15 -22.47 -3.62 22.23
N ALA A 16 -23.64 -4.12 22.57
CA ALA A 16 -24.09 -5.45 22.14
C ALA A 16 -24.13 -5.56 20.61
N LEU A 17 -24.66 -4.54 19.95
CA LEU A 17 -24.71 -4.49 18.49
C LEU A 17 -23.32 -4.44 17.84
N LEU A 18 -22.40 -3.68 18.42
CA LEU A 18 -20.99 -3.65 17.98
C LEU A 18 -20.30 -5.01 18.14
N TRP A 19 -20.48 -5.66 19.30
CA TRP A 19 -19.91 -7.00 19.53
C TRP A 19 -20.52 -8.05 18.61
N LEU A 20 -21.83 -7.96 18.34
CA LEU A 20 -22.52 -8.85 17.43
C LEU A 20 -22.00 -8.65 15.98
N ALA A 21 -21.90 -7.41 15.52
CA ALA A 21 -21.33 -7.10 14.19
C ALA A 21 -19.88 -7.58 14.07
N ALA A 22 -19.05 -7.31 15.08
CA ALA A 22 -17.66 -7.78 15.11
C ALA A 22 -17.58 -9.31 15.11
N GLY A 23 -18.45 -9.98 15.87
CA GLY A 23 -18.53 -11.44 15.93
C GLY A 23 -18.93 -12.06 14.59
N ILE A 24 -19.93 -11.51 13.90
CA ILE A 24 -20.34 -11.95 12.56
C ILE A 24 -19.20 -11.77 11.55
N THR A 25 -18.56 -10.61 11.55
CA THR A 25 -17.44 -10.34 10.63
C THR A 25 -16.28 -11.31 10.88
N ALA A 26 -15.90 -11.50 12.15
CA ALA A 26 -14.85 -12.44 12.50
C ALA A 26 -15.20 -13.89 12.10
N ALA A 27 -16.44 -14.33 12.38
CA ALA A 27 -16.91 -15.66 12.01
C ALA A 27 -16.91 -15.89 10.50
N LEU A 28 -17.39 -14.91 9.71
CA LEU A 28 -17.36 -14.98 8.25
C LEU A 28 -15.93 -15.05 7.73
N THR A 29 -15.02 -14.23 8.25
CA THR A 29 -13.62 -14.23 7.84
C THR A 29 -12.96 -15.57 8.16
N LEU A 30 -13.12 -16.07 9.38
CA LEU A 30 -12.58 -17.37 9.78
C LEU A 30 -13.16 -18.52 8.97
N PHE A 31 -14.47 -18.48 8.68
CA PHE A 31 -15.13 -19.46 7.83
C PHE A 31 -14.55 -19.46 6.41
N LEU A 32 -14.43 -18.29 5.78
CA LEU A 32 -13.87 -18.17 4.44
C LEU A 32 -12.41 -18.64 4.37
N VAL A 33 -11.57 -18.17 5.30
CA VAL A 33 -10.17 -18.61 5.38
C VAL A 33 -10.08 -20.11 5.63
N GLY A 34 -10.83 -20.63 6.58
CA GLY A 34 -10.87 -22.06 6.89
C GLY A 34 -11.36 -22.89 5.68
N TYR A 35 -12.40 -22.44 5.00
CA TYR A 35 -12.91 -23.11 3.80
C TYR A 35 -11.85 -23.17 2.68
N VAL A 36 -11.20 -22.04 2.40
CA VAL A 36 -10.14 -21.96 1.37
C VAL A 36 -8.95 -22.85 1.74
N LEU A 37 -8.52 -22.84 3.00
CA LEU A 37 -7.42 -23.69 3.45
C LEU A 37 -7.78 -25.19 3.37
N LEU A 38 -8.93 -25.57 3.85
CA LEU A 38 -9.35 -26.98 3.82
C LEU A 38 -9.52 -27.52 2.41
N ARG A 39 -9.93 -26.69 1.46
CA ARG A 39 -10.08 -27.08 0.05
C ARG A 39 -8.80 -26.92 -0.77
N GLY A 40 -7.98 -25.93 -0.44
CA GLY A 40 -6.76 -25.59 -1.19
C GLY A 40 -5.55 -26.45 -0.81
N VAL A 41 -5.30 -26.64 0.50
CA VAL A 41 -4.10 -27.33 1.00
C VAL A 41 -3.93 -28.75 0.43
N PRO A 42 -4.97 -29.59 0.32
CA PRO A 42 -4.83 -30.94 -0.25
C PRO A 42 -4.37 -30.96 -1.73
N ASN A 43 -4.61 -29.86 -2.47
CA ASN A 43 -4.23 -29.74 -3.88
C ASN A 43 -2.86 -29.06 -4.07
N LEU A 44 -2.23 -28.58 -2.99
CA LEU A 44 -0.90 -28.00 -3.05
C LEU A 44 0.15 -29.13 -3.05
N SER A 45 0.76 -29.34 -4.20
CA SER A 45 1.90 -30.23 -4.37
C SER A 45 3.16 -29.42 -4.71
N TRP A 46 4.32 -29.96 -4.43
CA TRP A 46 5.58 -29.32 -4.85
C TRP A 46 5.65 -29.18 -6.37
N GLU A 47 5.12 -30.16 -7.08
CA GLU A 47 5.01 -30.15 -8.55
C GLU A 47 4.18 -28.98 -9.04
N PHE A 48 3.03 -28.70 -8.41
CA PHE A 48 2.15 -27.56 -8.72
C PHE A 48 2.88 -26.20 -8.60
N ILE A 49 3.74 -26.05 -7.59
CA ILE A 49 4.48 -24.79 -7.34
C ILE A 49 5.66 -24.65 -8.31
N SER A 50 6.34 -25.75 -8.64
CA SER A 50 7.60 -25.74 -9.41
C SER A 50 7.43 -25.94 -10.92
N THR A 51 6.21 -26.26 -11.38
CA THR A 51 5.96 -26.58 -12.79
C THR A 51 5.39 -25.38 -13.55
N LYS A 52 5.70 -25.32 -14.84
CA LYS A 52 5.07 -24.37 -15.78
C LYS A 52 3.77 -24.97 -16.29
N PRO A 53 2.69 -24.17 -16.46
CA PRO A 53 1.48 -24.65 -17.09
C PRO A 53 1.75 -25.02 -18.55
N SER A 54 1.30 -26.19 -18.97
CA SER A 54 1.42 -26.66 -20.36
C SER A 54 0.15 -27.35 -20.78
N TYR A 55 -0.46 -26.80 -21.82
CA TYR A 55 -1.66 -27.39 -22.42
C TYR A 55 -1.38 -28.72 -23.14
N LEU A 56 -0.13 -28.93 -23.59
CA LEU A 56 0.26 -30.14 -24.30
C LEU A 56 0.46 -31.33 -23.35
N SER A 57 1.03 -31.09 -22.18
CA SER A 57 1.28 -32.14 -21.18
C SER A 57 0.21 -32.22 -20.09
N GLY A 58 -0.80 -31.36 -20.14
CA GLY A 58 -1.85 -31.26 -19.11
C GLY A 58 -1.32 -30.87 -17.72
N SER A 59 -0.07 -30.38 -17.64
CA SER A 59 0.52 -29.95 -16.37
C SER A 59 -0.07 -28.60 -15.92
N ILE A 60 -0.51 -28.54 -14.68
CA ILE A 60 -1.00 -27.32 -14.05
C ILE A 60 0.07 -26.86 -13.09
N GLY A 61 0.59 -25.63 -13.28
CA GLY A 61 1.61 -25.07 -12.41
C GLY A 61 1.53 -23.56 -12.34
N ILE A 62 2.03 -22.97 -11.23
CA ILE A 62 1.97 -21.53 -10.96
C ILE A 62 3.36 -20.87 -10.91
N LEU A 63 4.42 -21.58 -11.26
CA LEU A 63 5.78 -21.05 -11.20
C LEU A 63 5.97 -19.73 -11.97
N PRO A 64 5.47 -19.57 -13.22
CA PRO A 64 5.62 -18.31 -13.95
C PRO A 64 4.91 -17.14 -13.25
N ASP A 65 3.75 -17.39 -12.63
CA ASP A 65 2.97 -16.35 -11.94
C ASP A 65 3.69 -15.88 -10.68
N ILE A 66 4.34 -16.81 -9.95
CA ILE A 66 5.17 -16.48 -8.78
C ILE A 66 6.37 -15.62 -9.24
N LEU A 67 7.09 -16.05 -10.28
CA LEU A 67 8.24 -15.29 -10.78
C LEU A 67 7.84 -13.92 -11.32
N ASN A 68 6.77 -13.83 -12.08
CA ASN A 68 6.25 -12.56 -12.59
C ASN A 68 5.83 -11.63 -11.45
N THR A 69 5.24 -12.16 -10.38
CA THR A 69 4.89 -11.37 -9.19
C THR A 69 6.14 -10.79 -8.53
N VAL A 70 7.19 -11.60 -8.36
CA VAL A 70 8.46 -11.12 -7.79
C VAL A 70 9.10 -10.05 -8.69
N TYR A 71 9.13 -10.27 -10.01
CA TYR A 71 9.70 -9.31 -10.95
C TYR A 71 8.94 -7.98 -10.97
N ILE A 72 7.61 -8.02 -11.01
CA ILE A 72 6.80 -6.79 -11.03
C ILE A 72 6.91 -6.02 -9.73
N VAL A 73 6.97 -6.70 -8.59
CA VAL A 73 7.18 -6.06 -7.28
C VAL A 73 8.54 -5.36 -7.23
N ILE A 74 9.61 -6.06 -7.59
CA ILE A 74 10.97 -5.48 -7.61
C ILE A 74 11.01 -4.28 -8.57
N ALA A 75 10.51 -4.42 -9.80
CA ALA A 75 10.50 -3.35 -10.78
C ALA A 75 9.72 -2.12 -10.29
N THR A 76 8.55 -2.34 -9.70
CA THR A 76 7.73 -1.25 -9.11
C THR A 76 8.45 -0.56 -7.97
N LEU A 77 9.05 -1.31 -7.03
CA LEU A 77 9.77 -0.75 -5.89
C LEU A 77 11.00 0.06 -6.31
N LEU A 78 11.75 -0.41 -7.30
CA LEU A 78 12.91 0.31 -7.85
C LEU A 78 12.52 1.68 -8.44
N ILE A 79 11.30 1.82 -8.93
CA ILE A 79 10.78 3.09 -9.46
C ILE A 79 10.18 3.94 -8.33
N VAL A 80 9.29 3.35 -7.53
CA VAL A 80 8.45 4.13 -6.63
C VAL A 80 9.17 4.57 -5.35
N ILE A 81 10.12 3.76 -4.83
CA ILE A 81 10.84 4.14 -3.61
C ILE A 81 11.69 5.41 -3.82
N PRO A 82 12.60 5.46 -4.82
CA PRO A 82 13.41 6.67 -4.98
C PRO A 82 12.58 7.90 -5.32
N LEU A 83 11.53 7.77 -6.12
CA LEU A 83 10.65 8.87 -6.47
C LEU A 83 9.78 9.32 -5.28
N GLY A 84 9.12 8.39 -4.59
CA GLY A 84 8.22 8.68 -3.48
C GLY A 84 8.95 9.22 -2.25
N VAL A 85 10.06 8.57 -1.87
CA VAL A 85 10.90 9.04 -0.75
C VAL A 85 11.57 10.36 -1.10
N GLY A 86 12.12 10.51 -2.30
CA GLY A 86 12.73 11.75 -2.76
C GLY A 86 11.75 12.92 -2.77
N ALA A 87 10.52 12.70 -3.27
CA ALA A 87 9.45 13.70 -3.25
C ALA A 87 9.06 14.06 -1.80
N ALA A 88 8.89 13.08 -0.92
CA ALA A 88 8.55 13.30 0.48
C ALA A 88 9.61 14.12 1.21
N VAL A 89 10.88 13.76 1.05
CA VAL A 89 12.01 14.51 1.65
C VAL A 89 12.05 15.93 1.10
N TYR A 90 11.91 16.11 -0.22
CA TYR A 90 11.89 17.45 -0.82
C TYR A 90 10.75 18.31 -0.25
N LEU A 91 9.53 17.79 -0.21
CA LEU A 91 8.36 18.52 0.27
C LEU A 91 8.41 18.84 1.76
N THR A 92 9.03 17.97 2.58
CA THR A 92 9.11 18.16 4.04
C THR A 92 10.27 19.04 4.45
N GLU A 93 11.44 18.91 3.80
CA GLU A 93 12.69 19.52 4.30
C GLU A 93 13.21 20.69 3.45
N TYR A 94 12.89 20.69 2.15
CA TYR A 94 13.47 21.65 1.21
C TYR A 94 12.45 22.66 0.66
N ALA A 95 11.20 22.28 0.52
CA ALA A 95 10.18 23.14 -0.09
C ALA A 95 9.86 24.34 0.81
N THR A 96 10.11 25.54 0.31
CA THR A 96 9.87 26.82 1.02
C THR A 96 8.45 27.35 0.75
N ASN A 97 7.89 27.06 -0.42
CA ASN A 97 6.58 27.55 -0.81
C ASN A 97 5.44 26.63 -0.30
N LYS A 98 4.88 26.99 0.85
CA LYS A 98 3.78 26.22 1.48
C LYS A 98 2.54 26.04 0.61
N ARG A 99 2.28 26.96 -0.35
CA ARG A 99 1.13 26.84 -1.27
C ARG A 99 1.34 25.70 -2.26
N ILE A 100 2.55 25.59 -2.83
CA ILE A 100 2.88 24.51 -3.78
C ILE A 100 2.86 23.15 -3.04
N VAL A 101 3.42 23.10 -1.84
CA VAL A 101 3.37 21.90 -0.99
C VAL A 101 1.93 21.46 -0.76
N GLY A 102 1.06 22.40 -0.36
CA GLY A 102 -0.37 22.09 -0.13
C GLY A 102 -1.10 21.58 -1.37
N VAL A 103 -0.81 22.15 -2.55
CA VAL A 103 -1.41 21.67 -3.82
C VAL A 103 -0.94 20.24 -4.15
N ILE A 104 0.34 19.94 -3.97
CA ILE A 104 0.88 18.61 -4.23
C ILE A 104 0.32 17.57 -3.23
N GLU A 105 0.26 17.93 -1.94
CA GLU A 105 -0.33 17.08 -0.91
C GLU A 105 -1.81 16.79 -1.19
N TYR A 106 -2.58 17.81 -1.58
CA TYR A 106 -3.98 17.64 -1.97
C TYR A 106 -4.15 16.76 -3.21
N ALA A 107 -3.31 16.96 -4.22
CA ALA A 107 -3.32 16.12 -5.42
C ALA A 107 -2.99 14.66 -5.10
N ALA A 108 -2.00 14.42 -4.24
CA ALA A 108 -1.64 13.07 -3.78
C ALA A 108 -2.78 12.42 -2.98
N GLU A 109 -3.49 13.19 -2.15
CA GLU A 109 -4.65 12.71 -1.42
C GLU A 109 -5.82 12.35 -2.35
N ALA A 110 -6.10 13.18 -3.34
CA ALA A 110 -7.11 12.92 -4.35
C ALA A 110 -6.79 11.66 -5.17
N LEU A 111 -5.52 11.49 -5.57
CA LEU A 111 -5.06 10.28 -6.26
C LEU A 111 -5.19 9.03 -5.39
N SER A 112 -4.84 9.10 -4.11
CA SER A 112 -5.00 7.97 -3.18
C SER A 112 -6.46 7.52 -2.99
N GLY A 113 -7.42 8.40 -3.24
CA GLY A 113 -8.85 8.10 -3.18
C GLY A 113 -9.41 7.39 -4.41
N ILE A 114 -8.65 7.27 -5.49
CA ILE A 114 -9.10 6.62 -6.72
C ILE A 114 -9.05 5.09 -6.53
N PRO A 115 -10.15 4.36 -6.83
CA PRO A 115 -10.16 2.90 -6.79
C PRO A 115 -9.09 2.29 -7.70
N SER A 116 -8.40 1.27 -7.23
CA SER A 116 -7.28 0.60 -7.94
C SER A 116 -7.67 0.07 -9.34
N ILE A 117 -8.94 -0.29 -9.52
CA ILE A 117 -9.44 -0.76 -10.82
C ILE A 117 -9.34 0.34 -11.91
N ILE A 118 -9.52 1.60 -11.53
CA ILE A 118 -9.40 2.74 -12.47
C ILE A 118 -7.94 2.92 -12.88
N TYR A 119 -7.01 2.78 -11.93
CA TYR A 119 -5.57 2.76 -12.25
C TYR A 119 -5.20 1.61 -13.18
N GLY A 120 -5.74 0.41 -12.94
CA GLY A 120 -5.51 -0.75 -13.80
C GLY A 120 -6.01 -0.53 -15.22
N LEU A 121 -7.24 -0.03 -15.39
CA LEU A 121 -7.80 0.29 -16.69
C LEU A 121 -7.05 1.43 -17.40
N GLY A 122 -6.75 2.52 -16.68
CA GLY A 122 -5.99 3.64 -17.22
C GLY A 122 -4.59 3.24 -17.64
N GLY A 123 -3.89 2.47 -16.80
CA GLY A 123 -2.56 1.96 -17.10
C GLY A 123 -2.55 0.99 -18.29
N MET A 124 -3.57 0.13 -18.37
CA MET A 124 -3.76 -0.72 -19.55
C MET A 124 -3.88 0.10 -20.82
N LEU A 125 -4.74 1.11 -20.85
CA LEU A 125 -4.95 1.97 -22.02
C LEU A 125 -3.72 2.81 -22.37
N MET A 126 -3.03 3.36 -21.38
CA MET A 126 -1.87 4.22 -21.61
C MET A 126 -0.62 3.44 -21.98
N PHE A 127 -0.27 2.42 -21.20
CA PHE A 127 1.01 1.75 -21.33
C PHE A 127 0.96 0.55 -22.26
N SER A 128 -0.13 -0.21 -22.32
CA SER A 128 -0.21 -1.37 -23.23
C SER A 128 -0.27 -0.96 -24.69
N ASN A 129 -0.81 0.23 -25.01
CA ASN A 129 -0.80 0.73 -26.39
C ASN A 129 0.61 1.12 -26.88
N HIS A 130 1.53 1.48 -25.96
CA HIS A 130 2.90 1.89 -26.32
C HIS A 130 3.90 0.76 -26.18
N PHE A 131 3.79 -0.05 -25.12
CA PHE A 131 4.76 -1.09 -24.76
C PHE A 131 4.23 -2.51 -25.01
N GLY A 132 2.96 -2.64 -25.39
CA GLY A 132 2.27 -3.92 -25.38
C GLY A 132 1.92 -4.39 -23.96
N THR A 133 1.29 -5.55 -23.87
CA THR A 133 0.98 -6.20 -22.59
C THR A 133 2.26 -6.83 -22.01
N CYS A 134 3.05 -6.05 -21.31
CA CYS A 134 4.33 -6.48 -20.75
C CYS A 134 4.45 -6.11 -19.26
N LEU A 135 5.42 -6.72 -18.59
CA LEU A 135 5.72 -6.50 -17.18
C LEU A 135 6.02 -5.02 -16.88
N MET A 136 6.66 -4.31 -17.80
CA MET A 136 6.98 -2.88 -17.64
C MET A 136 5.71 -2.03 -17.58
N ALA A 137 4.72 -2.29 -18.42
CA ALA A 137 3.44 -1.58 -18.40
C ALA A 137 2.73 -1.78 -17.04
N GLY A 138 2.74 -3.00 -16.51
CA GLY A 138 2.22 -3.31 -15.19
C GLY A 138 2.99 -2.61 -14.06
N ALA A 139 4.33 -2.63 -14.13
CA ALA A 139 5.18 -1.99 -13.11
C ALA A 139 4.99 -0.47 -13.07
N LEU A 140 4.87 0.19 -14.23
CA LEU A 140 4.59 1.63 -14.31
C LEU A 140 3.21 1.98 -13.76
N THR A 141 2.20 1.19 -14.08
CA THR A 141 0.84 1.37 -13.53
C THR A 141 0.84 1.26 -12.01
N LEU A 142 1.48 0.21 -11.47
CA LEU A 142 1.60 0.02 -10.02
C LEU A 142 2.45 1.12 -9.36
N ALA A 143 3.49 1.60 -10.05
CA ALA A 143 4.30 2.70 -9.54
C ALA A 143 3.48 3.99 -9.37
N ILE A 144 2.70 4.36 -10.39
CA ILE A 144 1.83 5.55 -10.32
C ILE A 144 0.80 5.40 -9.20
N MET A 145 0.19 4.23 -9.06
CA MET A 145 -0.81 3.95 -8.04
C MET A 145 -0.23 4.03 -6.60
N ASN A 146 0.99 3.53 -6.40
CA ASN A 146 1.61 3.47 -5.08
C ASN A 146 2.41 4.73 -4.71
N LEU A 147 2.79 5.57 -5.69
CA LEU A 147 3.60 6.77 -5.47
C LEU A 147 3.00 7.71 -4.40
N PRO A 148 1.71 8.09 -4.45
CA PRO A 148 1.11 8.97 -3.45
C PRO A 148 1.17 8.38 -2.04
N THR A 149 0.91 7.08 -1.92
CA THR A 149 0.91 6.38 -0.63
C THR A 149 2.30 6.34 0.01
N ILE A 150 3.34 6.01 -0.78
CA ILE A 150 4.72 5.98 -0.29
C ILE A 150 5.20 7.38 0.07
N MET A 151 4.90 8.38 -0.77
CA MET A 151 5.24 9.76 -0.49
C MET A 151 4.60 10.23 0.83
N ARG A 152 3.31 9.98 1.03
CA ARG A 152 2.58 10.40 2.23
C ARG A 152 3.07 9.70 3.50
N ASN A 153 3.22 8.39 3.48
CA ASN A 153 3.74 7.64 4.63
C ASN A 153 5.16 8.09 5.02
N THR A 154 5.99 8.38 4.03
CA THR A 154 7.34 8.91 4.27
C THR A 154 7.28 10.32 4.88
N GLN A 155 6.42 11.21 4.38
CA GLN A 155 6.23 12.54 4.96
C GLN A 155 5.74 12.47 6.41
N GLU A 156 4.75 11.62 6.69
CA GLU A 156 4.25 11.43 8.05
C GLU A 156 5.35 10.92 8.99
N SER A 157 6.13 9.94 8.55
CA SER A 157 7.28 9.43 9.30
C SER A 157 8.32 10.52 9.59
N LEU A 158 8.65 11.35 8.60
CA LEU A 158 9.56 12.47 8.79
C LEU A 158 9.01 13.52 9.77
N LYS A 159 7.71 13.78 9.75
CA LYS A 159 7.05 14.73 10.66
C LYS A 159 6.97 14.23 12.11
N THR A 160 7.09 12.93 12.37
CA THR A 160 7.09 12.38 13.75
C THR A 160 8.39 12.64 14.51
N VAL A 161 9.49 12.94 13.81
CA VAL A 161 10.77 13.23 14.45
C VAL A 161 10.72 14.59 15.17
N PRO A 162 10.94 14.64 16.50
CA PRO A 162 10.90 15.89 17.26
C PRO A 162 11.91 16.92 16.72
N GLN A 163 11.48 18.19 16.70
CA GLN A 163 12.28 19.31 16.22
C GLN A 163 13.61 19.45 16.95
N SER A 164 13.64 19.11 18.25
CA SER A 164 14.85 19.18 19.08
C SER A 164 16.03 18.34 18.56
N TYR A 165 15.76 17.17 17.96
CA TYR A 165 16.82 16.36 17.36
C TYR A 165 17.42 17.04 16.13
N ARG A 166 16.59 17.67 15.33
CA ARG A 166 17.03 18.43 14.14
C ARG A 166 17.87 19.64 14.53
N GLU A 167 17.41 20.42 15.50
CA GLU A 167 18.12 21.59 16.01
C GLU A 167 19.45 21.20 16.67
N GLY A 168 19.46 20.11 17.45
CA GLY A 168 20.71 19.59 18.03
C GLY A 168 21.72 19.17 16.96
N ALA A 169 21.28 18.49 15.91
CA ALA A 169 22.15 18.11 14.80
C ALA A 169 22.70 19.33 14.02
N PHE A 170 21.85 20.34 13.77
CA PHE A 170 22.29 21.60 13.15
C PHE A 170 23.26 22.37 14.05
N GLY A 171 23.02 22.38 15.37
CA GLY A 171 23.96 22.99 16.34
C GLY A 171 25.35 22.34 16.34
N LEU A 172 25.45 21.07 16.02
CA LEU A 172 26.71 20.33 15.83
C LEU A 172 27.32 20.51 14.43
N GLY A 173 26.75 21.36 13.58
CA GLY A 173 27.24 21.65 12.24
C GLY A 173 26.84 20.64 11.16
N ALA A 174 25.83 19.79 11.40
CA ALA A 174 25.35 18.87 10.39
C ALA A 174 24.58 19.61 9.29
N GLY A 175 24.88 19.31 8.03
CA GLY A 175 24.08 19.80 6.90
C GLY A 175 22.72 19.06 6.81
N LYS A 176 21.71 19.66 6.14
CA LYS A 176 20.35 19.13 5.98
C LYS A 176 20.33 17.65 5.54
N TRP A 177 21.14 17.30 4.56
CA TRP A 177 21.22 15.92 4.08
C TRP A 177 21.71 14.93 5.13
N ARG A 178 22.65 15.33 5.97
CA ARG A 178 23.16 14.48 7.05
C ARG A 178 22.10 14.27 8.13
N VAL A 179 21.34 15.31 8.47
CA VAL A 179 20.23 15.25 9.44
C VAL A 179 19.11 14.30 8.99
N ILE A 180 18.84 14.24 7.67
CA ILE A 180 17.80 13.34 7.13
C ILE A 180 18.27 11.88 7.10
N ARG A 181 19.57 11.65 6.89
CA ARG A 181 20.13 10.31 6.71
C ARG A 181 20.45 9.61 8.05
N THR A 182 20.63 10.36 9.13
CA THR A 182 20.97 9.82 10.46
C THR A 182 19.77 9.66 11.34
#